data_d33c2f6ed5f789d00fc1725317f46e9b
#
_entry.id   d33c2f6ed5f789d00fc1725317f46e9b
#
_cell.length_a   1.000
_cell.length_b   1.000
_cell.length_c   1.000
_cell.angle_alpha   90.00
_cell.angle_beta   90.00
_cell.angle_gamma   90.00
#
_symmetry.space_group_name_H-M   'P 1'
#
loop_
_entity.id
_entity.type
_entity.pdbx_description
1 polymer ?
#
loop_
_entity_poly.entity_id
_entity_poly.type
_entity_poly.pdbx_seq_one_letter_code
_entity_poly.pdbx_strand_id
1 'polypeptide(L)'
;MKGSAMLAVQARALALAVLVATPGVAQEKALSQDGQNFIMQHAQRLNIQSFDRQAHRPMSHARVCTEAVEAGNASCHAHVVNDETGRPFATTGPSGYSPTDLRSAYAITGNGQLSTIIAIVDADGYPNAEADLATYRAQFGLPACTTANGCFKKVNQNGVQGNYPRANTGWSQETALDLDMASAICPGCSILLVEANSASLANLAAAVNRAAAMGAHVISNSYGGSEAGSQNTEQLYNYAGIAVTASSGDGGFGVEFPASSPHVTAVGGTTLTKAAGTTRGFTETAWSGAGSGCSTVYAKPTWQKDTGCAKRTVADVSAVADPNTGVAVFGPSGRGNRSAWLVFGGTSVAAPLIAGVYGVNDTAVNFGSDPYRHTANLNDVTSGTNGRCTVSYLCTAVAGYDGPTGLGTPKGVTAFGF
;
A
#
# COMPACT_ATOMS: atom_id res chain seq x y z
N MET A 1 -40.33 -44.37 13.06
CA MET A 1 -39.62 -44.52 11.75
C MET A 1 -39.20 -43.18 11.12
N LYS A 2 -38.92 -42.13 11.90
CA LYS A 2 -38.43 -40.83 11.37
C LYS A 2 -36.96 -40.53 11.74
N GLY A 3 -36.34 -41.34 12.57
CA GLY A 3 -34.96 -41.15 13.01
C GLY A 3 -33.87 -41.72 12.08
N SER A 4 -34.20 -42.79 11.35
CA SER A 4 -33.22 -43.47 10.50
C SER A 4 -32.89 -42.71 9.17
N ALA A 5 -33.77 -41.89 8.70
CA ALA A 5 -33.53 -41.16 7.45
C ALA A 5 -32.58 -39.94 7.62
N MET A 6 -32.60 -39.31 8.80
CA MET A 6 -31.72 -38.17 9.08
C MET A 6 -30.28 -38.58 9.33
N LEU A 7 -30.06 -39.75 10.01
CA LEU A 7 -28.70 -40.28 10.16
C LEU A 7 -28.09 -40.73 8.83
N ALA A 8 -28.90 -41.30 7.94
CA ALA A 8 -28.42 -41.73 6.63
C ALA A 8 -28.00 -40.56 5.71
N VAL A 9 -28.66 -39.41 5.83
CA VAL A 9 -28.30 -38.19 5.05
C VAL A 9 -27.01 -37.58 5.60
N GLN A 10 -26.83 -37.53 6.92
CA GLN A 10 -25.58 -37.01 7.50
C GLN A 10 -24.40 -37.93 7.24
N ALA A 11 -24.59 -39.27 7.30
CA ALA A 11 -23.55 -40.21 6.95
C ALA A 11 -23.16 -40.14 5.46
N ARG A 12 -24.12 -39.88 4.56
CA ARG A 12 -23.83 -39.67 3.13
C ARG A 12 -23.11 -38.39 2.84
N ALA A 13 -23.42 -37.30 3.53
CA ALA A 13 -22.70 -36.04 3.39
C ALA A 13 -21.26 -36.13 3.86
N LEU A 14 -21.00 -36.82 4.99
CA LEU A 14 -19.65 -37.09 5.46
C LEU A 14 -18.87 -38.03 4.53
N ALA A 15 -19.54 -39.07 4.00
CA ALA A 15 -18.93 -40.00 3.06
C ALA A 15 -18.58 -39.31 1.71
N LEU A 16 -19.39 -38.33 1.29
CA LEU A 16 -19.08 -37.57 0.07
C LEU A 16 -17.86 -36.66 0.23
N ALA A 17 -17.71 -36.02 1.41
CA ALA A 17 -16.54 -35.21 1.70
C ALA A 17 -15.25 -36.05 1.77
N VAL A 18 -15.34 -37.28 2.24
CA VAL A 18 -14.21 -38.22 2.30
C VAL A 18 -13.87 -38.80 0.94
N LEU A 19 -14.87 -38.99 0.07
CA LEU A 19 -14.68 -39.55 -1.29
C LEU A 19 -13.98 -38.58 -2.25
N VAL A 20 -14.10 -37.30 -2.03
CA VAL A 20 -13.39 -36.28 -2.85
C VAL A 20 -11.91 -36.18 -2.47
N ALA A 21 -11.52 -36.63 -1.26
CA ALA A 21 -10.16 -36.47 -0.77
C ALA A 21 -9.22 -37.65 -1.07
N THR A 22 -9.71 -38.88 -1.27
CA THR A 22 -8.85 -40.03 -1.66
C THR A 22 -9.66 -41.20 -2.26
N PRO A 23 -9.46 -41.55 -3.49
CA PRO A 23 -10.02 -42.79 -4.02
C PRO A 23 -9.24 -44.00 -3.43
N GLY A 24 -9.86 -44.72 -2.52
CA GLY A 24 -9.38 -46.05 -2.17
C GLY A 24 -9.15 -46.42 -0.72
N VAL A 25 -9.49 -45.60 0.28
CA VAL A 25 -9.34 -46.03 1.68
C VAL A 25 -10.63 -45.76 2.46
N ALA A 26 -11.44 -46.81 2.59
CA ALA A 26 -12.56 -46.82 3.53
C ALA A 26 -12.01 -47.05 4.94
N GLN A 27 -11.51 -46.03 5.58
CA GLN A 27 -11.26 -45.97 7.02
C GLN A 27 -11.41 -44.51 7.44
N GLU A 28 -12.09 -44.31 8.57
CA GLU A 28 -12.07 -43.04 9.30
C GLU A 28 -10.66 -42.78 9.85
N LYS A 29 -9.70 -42.61 8.94
CA LYS A 29 -8.42 -42.01 9.27
C LYS A 29 -8.57 -40.52 9.09
N ALA A 30 -8.20 -39.81 10.14
CA ALA A 30 -7.98 -38.37 10.02
C ALA A 30 -7.26 -38.09 8.68
N LEU A 31 -7.79 -37.13 7.90
CA LEU A 31 -7.13 -36.69 6.67
C LEU A 31 -5.64 -36.52 6.94
N SER A 32 -4.82 -37.00 6.03
CA SER A 32 -3.38 -36.73 6.11
C SER A 32 -3.16 -35.22 6.27
N GLN A 33 -2.05 -34.83 6.88
CA GLN A 33 -1.71 -33.41 7.05
C GLN A 33 -1.83 -32.67 5.70
N ASP A 34 -1.46 -33.33 4.60
CA ASP A 34 -1.60 -32.79 3.24
C ASP A 34 -3.05 -32.62 2.78
N GLY A 35 -3.93 -33.57 3.16
CA GLY A 35 -5.36 -33.45 2.89
C GLY A 35 -6.04 -32.34 3.70
N GLN A 36 -5.65 -32.19 4.96
CA GLN A 36 -6.11 -31.09 5.81
C GLN A 36 -5.59 -29.73 5.28
N ASN A 37 -4.33 -29.69 4.87
CA ASN A 37 -3.73 -28.51 4.27
C ASN A 37 -4.41 -28.14 2.96
N PHE A 38 -4.72 -29.14 2.10
CA PHE A 38 -5.46 -28.93 0.84
C PHE A 38 -6.87 -28.38 1.09
N ILE A 39 -7.60 -28.94 2.05
CA ILE A 39 -8.95 -28.46 2.41
C ILE A 39 -8.87 -27.07 3.03
N MET A 40 -7.89 -26.81 3.91
CA MET A 40 -7.68 -25.49 4.49
C MET A 40 -7.28 -24.47 3.43
N GLN A 41 -6.38 -24.80 2.52
CA GLN A 41 -6.01 -23.93 1.40
C GLN A 41 -7.20 -23.64 0.48
N HIS A 42 -8.05 -24.61 0.22
CA HIS A 42 -9.24 -24.43 -0.61
C HIS A 42 -10.32 -23.65 0.13
N ALA A 43 -10.54 -23.91 1.40
CA ALA A 43 -11.43 -23.14 2.25
C ALA A 43 -10.93 -21.69 2.44
N GLN A 44 -9.63 -21.49 2.52
CA GLN A 44 -9.00 -20.17 2.63
C GLN A 44 -9.05 -19.39 1.30
N ARG A 45 -8.95 -20.07 0.16
CA ARG A 45 -9.22 -19.46 -1.16
C ARG A 45 -10.68 -19.00 -1.32
N LEU A 46 -11.60 -19.59 -0.57
CA LEU A 46 -13.02 -19.26 -0.54
C LEU A 46 -13.39 -18.36 0.64
N ASN A 47 -12.55 -18.26 1.65
CA ASN A 47 -12.82 -17.54 2.88
C ASN A 47 -11.88 -16.32 3.00
N ILE A 48 -12.46 -15.22 2.77
CA ILE A 48 -11.99 -13.85 2.58
C ILE A 48 -11.03 -13.33 3.67
N GLN A 49 -10.82 -14.03 4.79
CA GLN A 49 -10.12 -13.49 5.96
C GLN A 49 -8.68 -13.95 6.15
N SER A 50 -8.19 -14.86 5.36
CA SER A 50 -6.82 -15.33 5.51
C SER A 50 -6.20 -15.65 4.17
N PHE A 51 -5.36 -14.79 3.72
CA PHE A 51 -4.28 -15.14 2.81
C PHE A 51 -3.50 -16.29 3.46
N ASP A 52 -3.40 -17.44 2.80
CA ASP A 52 -2.74 -18.60 3.43
C ASP A 52 -1.24 -18.34 3.56
N ARG A 53 -0.84 -17.98 4.78
CA ARG A 53 0.55 -17.78 5.17
C ARG A 53 1.26 -19.08 5.56
N GLN A 54 0.55 -20.20 5.58
CA GLN A 54 1.13 -21.51 5.90
C GLN A 54 1.65 -22.25 4.67
N ALA A 55 1.19 -21.88 3.49
CA ALA A 55 1.87 -22.26 2.26
C ALA A 55 3.14 -21.42 2.14
N HIS A 56 4.26 -21.92 2.61
CA HIS A 56 5.60 -21.32 2.55
C HIS A 56 6.12 -21.14 1.11
N ARG A 57 5.26 -20.91 0.14
CA ARG A 57 5.62 -20.58 -1.22
C ARG A 57 5.40 -19.09 -1.41
N PRO A 58 6.44 -18.35 -1.80
CA PRO A 58 6.26 -16.96 -2.21
C PRO A 58 5.23 -16.96 -3.35
N MET A 59 4.15 -16.19 -3.17
CA MET A 59 3.18 -16.01 -4.25
C MET A 59 3.85 -15.22 -5.36
N SER A 60 3.63 -15.61 -6.61
CA SER A 60 4.11 -14.78 -7.72
C SER A 60 3.34 -13.47 -7.72
N HIS A 61 4.02 -12.39 -8.00
CA HIS A 61 3.44 -11.06 -8.16
C HIS A 61 4.12 -10.37 -9.33
N ALA A 62 3.46 -9.37 -9.89
CA ALA A 62 4.01 -8.57 -10.98
C ALA A 62 3.76 -7.08 -10.72
N ARG A 63 4.67 -6.23 -11.19
CA ARG A 63 4.43 -4.79 -11.27
C ARG A 63 3.22 -4.52 -12.16
N VAL A 64 2.37 -3.59 -11.77
CA VAL A 64 1.19 -3.21 -12.59
C VAL A 64 1.54 -2.15 -13.63
N CYS A 65 2.54 -1.33 -13.37
CA CYS A 65 3.11 -0.39 -14.34
C CYS A 65 4.39 -0.95 -14.97
N THR A 66 4.61 -0.65 -16.23
CA THR A 66 5.92 -0.89 -16.88
C THR A 66 6.97 0.04 -16.28
N GLU A 67 8.20 -0.48 -16.11
CA GLU A 67 9.30 0.34 -15.62
C GLU A 67 9.55 1.56 -16.52
N ALA A 68 9.85 2.70 -15.90
CA ALA A 68 10.23 3.91 -16.62
C ALA A 68 11.66 3.74 -17.17
N VAL A 69 11.77 3.53 -18.47
CA VAL A 69 13.06 3.36 -19.16
C VAL A 69 13.69 4.68 -19.59
N GLU A 70 12.94 5.78 -19.56
CA GLU A 70 13.40 7.10 -20.01
C GLU A 70 13.51 8.07 -18.84
N ALA A 71 14.60 8.85 -18.81
CA ALA A 71 14.76 9.92 -17.84
C ALA A 71 13.60 10.94 -17.97
N GLY A 72 13.10 11.41 -16.83
CA GLY A 72 11.96 12.33 -16.78
C GLY A 72 10.58 11.66 -16.76
N ASN A 73 10.53 10.33 -16.83
CA ASN A 73 9.30 9.55 -16.60
C ASN A 73 9.35 8.82 -15.28
N ALA A 74 8.17 8.54 -14.72
CA ALA A 74 7.98 7.73 -13.52
C ALA A 74 7.27 6.42 -13.86
N SER A 75 7.38 5.45 -12.96
CA SER A 75 6.61 4.23 -12.92
C SER A 75 5.93 4.12 -11.57
N CYS A 76 4.73 3.58 -11.53
CA CYS A 76 4.06 3.29 -10.26
C CYS A 76 4.72 2.11 -9.54
N HIS A 77 4.57 2.07 -8.21
CA HIS A 77 5.21 1.09 -7.34
C HIS A 77 4.25 0.04 -6.79
N ALA A 78 3.16 -0.27 -7.50
CA ALA A 78 2.26 -1.35 -7.12
C ALA A 78 2.67 -2.68 -7.73
N HIS A 79 2.52 -3.73 -6.92
CA HIS A 79 2.62 -5.12 -7.34
C HIS A 79 1.28 -5.81 -7.09
N VAL A 80 0.73 -6.48 -8.10
CA VAL A 80 -0.44 -7.34 -7.95
C VAL A 80 -0.01 -8.79 -7.79
N VAL A 81 -0.63 -9.48 -6.83
CA VAL A 81 -0.42 -10.92 -6.65
C VAL A 81 -1.08 -11.68 -7.78
N ASN A 82 -0.38 -12.67 -8.32
CA ASN A 82 -0.82 -13.49 -9.45
C ASN A 82 -1.26 -14.88 -9.00
N ASP A 83 -2.16 -15.46 -9.79
CA ASP A 83 -2.51 -16.88 -9.74
C ASP A 83 -1.39 -17.74 -10.36
N GLU A 84 -1.58 -19.07 -10.33
CA GLU A 84 -0.62 -20.03 -10.88
C GLU A 84 -0.40 -19.88 -12.41
N THR A 85 -1.27 -19.12 -13.09
CA THR A 85 -1.15 -18.86 -14.54
C THR A 85 -0.46 -17.53 -14.84
N GLY A 86 0.01 -16.81 -13.79
CA GLY A 86 0.66 -15.51 -13.91
C GLY A 86 -0.30 -14.33 -14.15
N ARG A 87 -1.60 -14.53 -13.90
CA ARG A 87 -2.62 -13.47 -14.00
C ARG A 87 -2.97 -12.93 -12.63
N PRO A 88 -3.46 -11.68 -12.53
CA PRO A 88 -3.93 -11.15 -11.26
C PRO A 88 -4.88 -12.12 -10.54
N PHE A 89 -4.57 -12.43 -9.28
CA PHE A 89 -5.38 -13.31 -8.44
C PHE A 89 -6.66 -12.59 -8.02
N ALA A 90 -7.68 -12.69 -8.88
CA ALA A 90 -8.96 -12.04 -8.69
C ALA A 90 -9.93 -12.95 -7.92
N THR A 91 -10.56 -12.44 -6.89
CA THR A 91 -11.49 -13.16 -6.02
C THR A 91 -12.87 -12.49 -6.00
N THR A 92 -13.90 -13.23 -5.55
CA THR A 92 -15.27 -12.70 -5.41
C THR A 92 -15.46 -11.84 -4.16
N GLY A 93 -14.54 -11.95 -3.19
CA GLY A 93 -14.49 -11.17 -1.97
C GLY A 93 -13.06 -10.80 -1.59
N PRO A 94 -12.85 -9.90 -0.60
CA PRO A 94 -11.54 -9.40 -0.27
C PRO A 94 -10.60 -10.49 0.27
N SER A 95 -9.34 -10.42 -0.14
CA SER A 95 -8.23 -11.21 0.35
C SER A 95 -7.04 -10.26 0.64
N GLY A 96 -6.19 -10.60 1.58
CA GLY A 96 -5.15 -9.71 2.08
C GLY A 96 -5.57 -8.96 3.35
N TYR A 97 -4.76 -7.99 3.80
CA TYR A 97 -5.08 -7.18 4.98
C TYR A 97 -6.27 -6.25 4.72
N SER A 98 -7.20 -6.23 5.68
CA SER A 98 -8.35 -5.34 5.72
C SER A 98 -8.01 -4.01 6.39
N PRO A 99 -8.87 -2.96 6.27
CA PRO A 99 -8.74 -1.73 7.04
C PRO A 99 -8.62 -1.97 8.56
N THR A 100 -9.37 -2.93 9.09
CA THR A 100 -9.31 -3.28 10.52
C THR A 100 -7.96 -3.87 10.89
N ASP A 101 -7.39 -4.74 10.06
CA ASP A 101 -6.03 -5.29 10.28
C ASP A 101 -4.98 -4.19 10.29
N LEU A 102 -5.00 -3.31 9.28
CA LEU A 102 -4.03 -2.22 9.12
C LEU A 102 -4.09 -1.21 10.27
N ARG A 103 -5.30 -0.76 10.62
CA ARG A 103 -5.51 0.16 11.74
C ARG A 103 -5.12 -0.45 13.07
N SER A 104 -5.37 -1.76 13.26
CA SER A 104 -4.91 -2.50 14.44
C SER A 104 -3.39 -2.61 14.48
N ALA A 105 -2.76 -2.98 13.36
CA ALA A 105 -1.31 -3.11 13.27
C ALA A 105 -0.57 -1.82 13.61
N TYR A 106 -1.11 -0.67 13.22
CA TYR A 106 -0.51 0.65 13.41
C TYR A 106 -1.14 1.46 14.56
N ALA A 107 -2.03 0.85 15.35
CA ALA A 107 -2.71 1.48 16.49
C ALA A 107 -3.44 2.79 16.13
N ILE A 108 -4.07 2.84 14.95
CA ILE A 108 -4.81 4.02 14.48
C ILE A 108 -6.23 3.97 15.04
N THR A 109 -6.59 4.91 15.88
CA THR A 109 -7.91 4.97 16.56
C THR A 109 -8.84 6.07 16.04
N GLY A 110 -8.29 7.18 15.52
CA GLY A 110 -9.08 8.27 14.92
C GLY A 110 -9.56 7.93 13.51
N ASN A 111 -10.60 8.60 13.05
CA ASN A 111 -11.16 8.41 11.70
C ASN A 111 -10.82 9.55 10.73
N GLY A 112 -10.21 10.65 11.22
CA GLY A 112 -10.10 11.89 10.48
C GLY A 112 -11.44 12.62 10.36
N GLN A 113 -11.50 13.64 9.52
CA GLN A 113 -12.69 14.48 9.34
C GLN A 113 -12.83 14.93 7.88
N LEU A 114 -14.05 15.25 7.48
CA LEU A 114 -14.37 15.58 6.09
C LEU A 114 -13.67 16.87 5.59
N SER A 115 -13.31 17.77 6.50
CA SER A 115 -12.53 18.97 6.17
C SER A 115 -11.08 18.67 5.79
N THR A 116 -10.54 17.52 6.21
CA THR A 116 -9.18 17.10 5.88
C THR A 116 -9.16 16.43 4.51
N ILE A 117 -8.46 17.04 3.56
CA ILE A 117 -8.38 16.58 2.17
C ILE A 117 -7.09 15.80 1.97
N ILE A 118 -7.20 14.51 1.66
CA ILE A 118 -6.09 13.70 1.16
C ILE A 118 -6.17 13.70 -0.37
N ALA A 119 -5.16 14.24 -1.02
CA ALA A 119 -5.03 14.16 -2.47
C ALA A 119 -4.24 12.91 -2.86
N ILE A 120 -4.75 12.20 -3.85
CA ILE A 120 -4.08 11.12 -4.57
C ILE A 120 -3.68 11.67 -5.93
N VAL A 121 -2.38 11.57 -6.26
CA VAL A 121 -1.84 12.06 -7.52
C VAL A 121 -1.27 10.90 -8.31
N ASP A 122 -1.94 10.54 -9.41
CA ASP A 122 -1.56 9.44 -10.29
C ASP A 122 -1.57 9.86 -11.76
N ALA A 123 -0.92 9.08 -12.61
CA ALA A 123 -0.93 9.31 -14.05
C ALA A 123 -2.10 8.61 -14.73
N ASP A 124 -2.45 9.11 -15.91
CA ASP A 124 -3.50 8.57 -16.77
C ASP A 124 -4.89 8.58 -16.10
N GLY A 125 -5.89 8.00 -16.74
CA GLY A 125 -7.27 8.06 -16.31
C GLY A 125 -7.75 6.77 -15.64
N TYR A 126 -8.61 6.92 -14.64
CA TYR A 126 -9.34 5.82 -13.99
C TYR A 126 -10.86 6.10 -14.02
N PRO A 127 -11.60 5.66 -15.05
CA PRO A 127 -13.02 5.97 -15.21
C PRO A 127 -13.90 5.50 -14.06
N ASN A 128 -13.60 4.32 -13.47
CA ASN A 128 -14.43 3.70 -12.44
C ASN A 128 -14.02 4.07 -11.00
N ALA A 129 -13.13 5.02 -10.80
CA ALA A 129 -12.54 5.34 -9.49
C ALA A 129 -13.56 5.46 -8.35
N GLU A 130 -14.62 6.26 -8.54
CA GLU A 130 -15.67 6.46 -7.51
C GLU A 130 -16.48 5.19 -7.27
N ALA A 131 -16.84 4.44 -8.31
CA ALA A 131 -17.66 3.24 -8.19
C ALA A 131 -16.93 2.09 -7.50
N ASP A 132 -15.65 1.93 -7.83
CA ASP A 132 -14.80 0.89 -7.23
C ASP A 132 -14.48 1.23 -5.78
N LEU A 133 -14.14 2.48 -5.48
CA LEU A 133 -13.98 2.98 -4.11
C LEU A 133 -15.26 2.80 -3.27
N ALA A 134 -16.44 3.05 -3.84
CA ALA A 134 -17.70 2.84 -3.15
C ALA A 134 -17.91 1.35 -2.79
N THR A 135 -17.52 0.44 -3.70
CA THR A 135 -17.55 -1.01 -3.44
C THR A 135 -16.61 -1.41 -2.31
N TYR A 136 -15.36 -0.92 -2.33
CA TYR A 136 -14.40 -1.16 -1.26
C TYR A 136 -14.93 -0.67 0.09
N ARG A 137 -15.38 0.57 0.15
CA ARG A 137 -15.85 1.19 1.40
C ARG A 137 -17.09 0.49 1.95
N ALA A 138 -18.04 0.12 1.08
CA ALA A 138 -19.23 -0.63 1.48
C ALA A 138 -18.88 -2.02 2.05
N GLN A 139 -17.94 -2.74 1.43
CA GLN A 139 -17.52 -4.05 1.88
C GLN A 139 -16.95 -4.04 3.30
N PHE A 140 -16.19 -3.00 3.65
CA PHE A 140 -15.55 -2.90 4.96
C PHE A 140 -16.33 -2.04 5.97
N GLY A 141 -17.57 -1.62 5.63
CA GLY A 141 -18.41 -0.81 6.50
C GLY A 141 -17.85 0.59 6.77
N LEU A 142 -17.03 1.11 5.87
CA LEU A 142 -16.53 2.49 5.94
C LEU A 142 -17.61 3.47 5.48
N PRO A 143 -17.62 4.72 5.98
CA PRO A 143 -18.58 5.74 5.53
C PRO A 143 -18.54 5.92 4.02
N ALA A 144 -19.66 6.15 3.36
CA ALA A 144 -19.69 6.43 1.93
C ALA A 144 -18.87 7.69 1.62
N CYS A 145 -18.06 7.64 0.55
CA CYS A 145 -17.27 8.76 0.08
C CYS A 145 -17.52 8.93 -1.42
N THR A 146 -18.38 9.91 -1.75
CA THR A 146 -18.89 10.10 -3.11
C THR A 146 -18.83 11.57 -3.49
N THR A 147 -18.88 11.85 -4.79
CA THR A 147 -19.05 13.21 -5.32
C THR A 147 -20.36 13.85 -4.79
N ALA A 148 -21.43 13.05 -4.64
CA ALA A 148 -22.73 13.53 -4.18
C ALA A 148 -22.71 14.02 -2.73
N ASN A 149 -21.91 13.42 -1.84
CA ASN A 149 -21.81 13.85 -0.44
C ASN A 149 -20.62 14.78 -0.16
N GLY A 150 -19.85 15.15 -1.20
CA GLY A 150 -18.71 16.06 -1.11
C GLY A 150 -17.42 15.44 -0.55
N CYS A 151 -17.43 14.14 -0.23
CA CYS A 151 -16.25 13.44 0.26
C CYS A 151 -15.25 13.11 -0.85
N PHE A 152 -15.71 12.73 -2.05
CA PHE A 152 -14.87 12.40 -3.19
C PHE A 152 -14.92 13.48 -4.26
N LYS A 153 -13.77 13.85 -4.77
CA LYS A 153 -13.64 14.75 -5.93
C LYS A 153 -12.56 14.25 -6.86
N LYS A 154 -12.89 14.12 -8.15
CA LYS A 154 -11.94 13.76 -9.20
C LYS A 154 -11.78 14.92 -10.17
N VAL A 155 -10.54 15.24 -10.50
CA VAL A 155 -10.18 16.30 -11.46
C VAL A 155 -9.02 15.85 -12.35
N ASN A 156 -8.88 16.49 -13.51
CA ASN A 156 -7.69 16.34 -14.33
C ASN A 156 -6.53 17.20 -13.76
N GLN A 157 -5.36 17.11 -14.37
CA GLN A 157 -4.15 17.86 -14.00
C GLN A 157 -4.36 19.39 -13.86
N ASN A 158 -5.36 19.94 -14.52
CA ASN A 158 -5.66 21.39 -14.48
C ASN A 158 -6.70 21.74 -13.39
N GLY A 159 -7.16 20.75 -12.61
CA GLY A 159 -8.15 20.96 -11.55
C GLY A 159 -9.59 21.03 -12.06
N VAL A 160 -9.86 20.59 -13.27
CA VAL A 160 -11.18 20.62 -13.90
C VAL A 160 -11.79 19.23 -13.90
N GLN A 161 -13.07 19.12 -13.57
CA GLN A 161 -13.84 17.90 -13.74
C GLN A 161 -14.15 17.66 -15.22
N GLY A 162 -14.01 16.42 -15.67
CA GLY A 162 -14.11 16.09 -17.11
C GLY A 162 -12.78 16.28 -17.86
N ASN A 163 -12.77 15.93 -19.14
CA ASN A 163 -11.56 15.92 -19.99
C ASN A 163 -10.39 15.18 -19.30
N TYR A 164 -10.71 14.02 -18.74
CA TYR A 164 -9.73 13.16 -18.05
C TYR A 164 -8.77 12.54 -19.07
N PRO A 165 -7.54 12.20 -18.64
CA PRO A 165 -6.61 11.45 -19.48
C PRO A 165 -7.19 10.11 -19.92
N ARG A 166 -6.59 9.52 -20.95
CA ARG A 166 -6.95 8.18 -21.39
C ARG A 166 -6.69 7.17 -20.28
N ALA A 167 -7.61 6.21 -20.12
CA ALA A 167 -7.44 5.14 -19.14
C ALA A 167 -6.24 4.25 -19.47
N ASN A 168 -5.49 3.91 -18.44
CA ASN A 168 -4.40 2.94 -18.45
C ASN A 168 -4.65 1.91 -17.35
N THR A 169 -4.61 0.62 -17.67
CA THR A 169 -4.97 -0.42 -16.70
C THR A 169 -4.02 -0.45 -15.50
N GLY A 170 -2.71 -0.33 -15.73
CA GLY A 170 -1.71 -0.34 -14.64
C GLY A 170 -1.91 0.85 -13.71
N TRP A 171 -2.00 2.07 -14.25
CA TRP A 171 -2.26 3.26 -13.46
C TRP A 171 -3.64 3.27 -12.80
N SER A 172 -4.66 2.69 -13.46
CA SER A 172 -5.97 2.53 -12.81
C SER A 172 -5.93 1.55 -11.62
N GLN A 173 -5.07 0.52 -11.69
CA GLN A 173 -4.83 -0.40 -10.59
C GLN A 173 -4.06 0.29 -9.45
N GLU A 174 -3.06 1.10 -9.78
CA GLU A 174 -2.36 1.96 -8.81
C GLU A 174 -3.33 2.89 -8.09
N THR A 175 -4.13 3.65 -8.86
CA THR A 175 -5.09 4.60 -8.30
C THR A 175 -6.13 3.90 -7.40
N ALA A 176 -6.60 2.70 -7.78
CA ALA A 176 -7.51 1.93 -6.93
C ALA A 176 -6.87 1.58 -5.58
N LEU A 177 -5.61 1.12 -5.60
CA LEU A 177 -4.82 0.85 -4.40
C LEU A 177 -4.71 2.09 -3.50
N ASP A 178 -4.34 3.22 -4.07
CA ASP A 178 -4.11 4.46 -3.33
C ASP A 178 -5.39 4.98 -2.66
N LEU A 179 -6.49 4.99 -3.40
CA LEU A 179 -7.82 5.39 -2.89
C LEU A 179 -8.27 4.49 -1.74
N ASP A 180 -8.07 3.17 -1.88
CA ASP A 180 -8.48 2.19 -0.89
C ASP A 180 -7.63 2.29 0.38
N MET A 181 -6.31 2.47 0.26
CA MET A 181 -5.41 2.59 1.42
C MET A 181 -5.59 3.90 2.17
N ALA A 182 -5.76 5.03 1.49
CA ALA A 182 -6.11 6.30 2.12
C ALA A 182 -7.44 6.18 2.89
N SER A 183 -8.45 5.53 2.28
CA SER A 183 -9.75 5.26 2.91
C SER A 183 -9.66 4.29 4.09
N ALA A 184 -8.80 3.28 4.01
CA ALA A 184 -8.61 2.29 5.08
C ALA A 184 -8.12 2.94 6.37
N ILE A 185 -7.24 3.93 6.27
CA ILE A 185 -6.63 4.59 7.42
C ILE A 185 -7.42 5.83 7.85
N CYS A 186 -7.85 6.68 6.91
CA CYS A 186 -8.61 7.89 7.20
C CYS A 186 -10.02 7.84 6.60
N PRO A 187 -10.93 6.99 7.14
CA PRO A 187 -12.26 6.81 6.55
C PRO A 187 -13.16 8.04 6.62
N GLY A 188 -12.85 9.01 7.47
CA GLY A 188 -13.56 10.28 7.59
C GLY A 188 -12.98 11.42 6.75
N CYS A 189 -11.79 11.25 6.17
CA CYS A 189 -11.18 12.26 5.31
C CYS A 189 -11.87 12.36 3.95
N SER A 190 -11.85 13.57 3.37
CA SER A 190 -12.20 13.77 1.95
C SER A 190 -11.05 13.32 1.05
N ILE A 191 -11.38 12.85 -0.13
CA ILE A 191 -10.43 12.38 -1.13
C ILE A 191 -10.52 13.27 -2.38
N LEU A 192 -9.37 13.79 -2.79
CA LEU A 192 -9.17 14.51 -4.06
C LEU A 192 -8.29 13.66 -4.98
N LEU A 193 -8.86 13.07 -6.03
CA LEU A 193 -8.08 12.41 -7.08
C LEU A 193 -7.70 13.41 -8.16
N VAL A 194 -6.40 13.58 -8.42
CA VAL A 194 -5.86 14.42 -9.49
C VAL A 194 -5.17 13.52 -10.51
N GLU A 195 -5.78 13.36 -11.68
CA GLU A 195 -5.24 12.55 -12.78
C GLU A 195 -4.28 13.39 -13.64
N ALA A 196 -2.97 13.07 -13.58
CA ALA A 196 -1.95 13.66 -14.43
C ALA A 196 -2.07 13.15 -15.88
N ASN A 197 -1.78 14.00 -16.85
CA ASN A 197 -1.94 13.68 -18.27
C ASN A 197 -1.06 12.53 -18.78
N SER A 198 0.03 12.23 -18.07
CA SER A 198 0.92 11.10 -18.33
C SER A 198 1.84 10.88 -17.14
N ALA A 199 2.58 9.77 -17.17
CA ALA A 199 3.59 9.42 -16.16
C ALA A 199 4.89 10.26 -16.25
N SER A 200 4.96 11.33 -17.02
CA SER A 200 6.12 12.21 -16.96
C SER A 200 6.20 12.93 -15.62
N LEU A 201 7.39 13.02 -15.03
CA LEU A 201 7.62 13.72 -13.76
C LEU A 201 7.10 15.16 -13.80
N ALA A 202 7.15 15.82 -14.99
CA ALA A 202 6.62 17.17 -15.16
C ALA A 202 5.08 17.21 -15.02
N ASN A 203 4.34 16.25 -15.61
CA ASN A 203 2.89 16.18 -15.48
C ASN A 203 2.46 15.80 -14.07
N LEU A 204 3.14 14.84 -13.46
CA LEU A 204 2.89 14.43 -12.07
C LEU A 204 3.14 15.59 -11.09
N ALA A 205 4.26 16.29 -11.22
CA ALA A 205 4.56 17.48 -10.41
C ALA A 205 3.53 18.62 -10.62
N ALA A 206 3.04 18.83 -11.85
CA ALA A 206 1.96 19.77 -12.11
C ALA A 206 0.65 19.36 -11.42
N ALA A 207 0.35 18.05 -11.34
CA ALA A 207 -0.80 17.52 -10.62
C ALA A 207 -0.64 17.69 -9.10
N VAL A 208 0.57 17.50 -8.55
CA VAL A 208 0.89 17.79 -7.13
C VAL A 208 0.67 19.26 -6.82
N ASN A 209 1.19 20.16 -7.67
CA ASN A 209 0.96 21.60 -7.53
C ASN A 209 -0.55 21.94 -7.58
N ARG A 210 -1.30 21.25 -8.42
CA ARG A 210 -2.76 21.43 -8.50
C ARG A 210 -3.45 20.94 -7.23
N ALA A 211 -3.07 19.79 -6.70
CA ALA A 211 -3.61 19.27 -5.45
C ALA A 211 -3.40 20.25 -4.29
N ALA A 212 -2.19 20.79 -4.15
CA ALA A 212 -1.87 21.82 -3.17
C ALA A 212 -2.72 23.09 -3.35
N ALA A 213 -2.85 23.59 -4.58
CA ALA A 213 -3.66 24.77 -4.92
C ALA A 213 -5.18 24.55 -4.67
N MET A 214 -5.64 23.28 -4.61
CA MET A 214 -7.02 22.92 -4.31
C MET A 214 -7.26 22.66 -2.82
N GLY A 215 -6.28 22.96 -1.96
CA GLY A 215 -6.42 22.90 -0.52
C GLY A 215 -6.17 21.51 0.08
N ALA A 216 -5.40 20.65 -0.58
CA ALA A 216 -4.98 19.39 0.00
C ALA A 216 -4.18 19.61 1.30
N HIS A 217 -4.49 18.86 2.35
CA HIS A 217 -3.74 18.82 3.60
C HIS A 217 -2.63 17.78 3.52
N VAL A 218 -2.88 16.72 2.76
CA VAL A 218 -1.94 15.63 2.50
C VAL A 218 -1.97 15.31 1.02
N ILE A 219 -0.80 15.01 0.43
CA ILE A 219 -0.68 14.59 -0.98
C ILE A 219 0.11 13.28 -1.02
N SER A 220 -0.48 12.22 -1.55
CA SER A 220 0.15 10.91 -1.74
C SER A 220 0.64 10.72 -3.15
N ASN A 221 1.86 10.17 -3.31
CA ASN A 221 2.54 9.93 -4.56
C ASN A 221 3.11 8.51 -4.57
N SER A 222 2.48 7.61 -5.30
CA SER A 222 2.85 6.19 -5.34
C SER A 222 3.63 5.84 -6.60
N TYR A 223 4.65 6.60 -6.88
CA TYR A 223 5.48 6.46 -8.08
C TYR A 223 6.90 6.97 -7.86
N GLY A 224 7.80 6.56 -8.75
CA GLY A 224 9.16 7.06 -8.77
C GLY A 224 9.81 6.95 -10.14
N GLY A 225 10.92 7.66 -10.26
CA GLY A 225 11.77 7.65 -11.42
C GLY A 225 13.17 8.16 -11.11
N SER A 226 13.99 8.28 -12.15
CA SER A 226 15.37 8.74 -12.00
C SER A 226 15.44 10.13 -11.37
N GLU A 227 16.36 10.31 -10.41
CA GLU A 227 16.70 11.64 -9.87
C GLU A 227 17.33 12.57 -10.93
N ALA A 228 17.93 12.01 -11.97
CA ALA A 228 18.60 12.80 -13.00
C ALA A 228 17.58 13.67 -13.77
N GLY A 229 17.77 14.99 -13.72
CA GLY A 229 16.89 15.95 -14.38
C GLY A 229 15.63 16.32 -13.61
N SER A 230 15.41 15.77 -12.40
CA SER A 230 14.23 16.06 -11.58
C SER A 230 14.29 17.42 -10.87
N GLN A 231 15.43 18.10 -10.84
CA GLN A 231 15.62 19.35 -10.08
C GLN A 231 14.65 20.48 -10.48
N ASN A 232 14.22 20.49 -11.74
CA ASN A 232 13.26 21.50 -12.22
C ASN A 232 11.82 21.25 -11.73
N THR A 233 11.51 20.03 -11.33
CA THR A 233 10.18 19.64 -10.83
C THR A 233 10.11 19.54 -9.31
N GLU A 234 11.23 19.42 -8.63
CA GLU A 234 11.34 19.20 -7.19
C GLU A 234 10.64 20.27 -6.36
N GLN A 235 10.77 21.54 -6.74
CA GLN A 235 10.11 22.66 -6.05
C GLN A 235 8.57 22.57 -6.05
N LEU A 236 7.97 21.77 -6.95
CA LEU A 236 6.53 21.50 -6.99
C LEU A 236 6.09 20.43 -5.98
N TYR A 237 7.00 19.94 -5.14
CA TYR A 237 6.75 19.11 -3.96
C TYR A 237 7.02 19.86 -2.65
N ASN A 238 7.47 21.12 -2.73
CA ASN A 238 7.85 21.94 -1.58
C ASN A 238 6.66 22.78 -1.08
N TYR A 239 5.90 22.21 -0.15
CA TYR A 239 4.74 22.88 0.44
C TYR A 239 4.83 22.88 1.98
N ALA A 240 5.14 24.02 2.57
CA ALA A 240 5.09 24.16 4.02
C ALA A 240 3.64 23.96 4.53
N GLY A 241 3.48 23.09 5.51
CA GLY A 241 2.19 22.79 6.12
C GLY A 241 1.34 21.74 5.38
N ILE A 242 1.79 21.21 4.25
CA ILE A 242 1.16 20.08 3.54
C ILE A 242 2.07 18.86 3.70
N ALA A 243 1.53 17.74 4.17
CA ALA A 243 2.26 16.49 4.18
C ALA A 243 2.31 15.91 2.76
N VAL A 244 3.49 15.73 2.20
CA VAL A 244 3.68 15.09 0.91
C VAL A 244 4.36 13.76 1.14
N THR A 245 3.69 12.63 0.89
CA THR A 245 4.26 11.30 0.97
C THR A 245 4.69 10.81 -0.40
N ALA A 246 5.76 10.03 -0.45
CA ALA A 246 6.22 9.41 -1.69
C ALA A 246 6.76 8.00 -1.42
N SER A 247 6.30 7.02 -2.20
CA SER A 247 6.79 5.65 -2.16
C SER A 247 8.27 5.58 -2.52
N SER A 248 9.07 4.82 -1.75
CA SER A 248 10.54 4.83 -1.88
C SER A 248 11.07 4.07 -3.07
N GLY A 249 10.25 3.23 -3.71
CA GLY A 249 10.63 2.35 -4.81
C GLY A 249 10.49 0.87 -4.46
N ASP A 250 10.48 0.01 -5.50
CA ASP A 250 10.23 -1.43 -5.38
C ASP A 250 11.37 -2.27 -6.00
N GLY A 251 12.51 -1.64 -6.23
CA GLY A 251 13.69 -2.26 -6.82
C GLY A 251 14.76 -2.70 -5.80
N GLY A 252 14.48 -2.63 -4.49
CA GLY A 252 15.47 -2.85 -3.44
C GLY A 252 16.41 -1.64 -3.28
N PHE A 253 17.64 -1.86 -2.84
CA PHE A 253 18.61 -0.80 -2.59
C PHE A 253 18.84 0.09 -3.82
N GLY A 254 18.39 1.32 -3.73
CA GLY A 254 18.39 2.36 -4.76
C GLY A 254 17.43 3.47 -4.37
N VAL A 255 17.60 4.65 -4.93
CA VAL A 255 16.75 5.84 -4.65
C VAL A 255 16.08 6.34 -5.91
N GLU A 256 14.87 6.81 -5.75
CA GLU A 256 14.04 7.37 -6.79
C GLU A 256 13.49 8.74 -6.38
N PHE A 257 13.18 9.58 -7.37
CA PHE A 257 12.43 10.81 -7.17
C PHE A 257 10.93 10.55 -7.43
N PRO A 258 9.98 11.06 -6.59
CA PRO A 258 10.12 12.17 -5.65
C PRO A 258 10.55 11.77 -4.22
N ALA A 259 10.69 10.49 -3.86
CA ALA A 259 11.08 10.07 -2.51
C ALA A 259 12.41 10.67 -2.03
N SER A 260 13.34 10.94 -2.93
CA SER A 260 14.63 11.58 -2.61
C SER A 260 14.55 13.09 -2.39
N SER A 261 13.41 13.75 -2.63
CA SER A 261 13.24 15.17 -2.31
C SER A 261 13.35 15.41 -0.79
N PRO A 262 14.00 16.51 -0.35
CA PRO A 262 14.03 16.89 1.06
C PRO A 262 12.69 17.43 1.58
N HIS A 263 11.70 17.63 0.71
CA HIS A 263 10.40 18.21 1.04
C HIS A 263 9.27 17.19 1.16
N VAL A 264 9.58 15.90 0.98
CA VAL A 264 8.60 14.82 1.12
C VAL A 264 8.94 13.90 2.29
N THR A 265 7.93 13.16 2.77
CA THR A 265 8.12 11.98 3.61
C THR A 265 8.31 10.78 2.70
N ALA A 266 9.52 10.26 2.62
CA ALA A 266 9.83 9.04 1.86
C ALA A 266 9.36 7.81 2.61
N VAL A 267 8.53 6.98 1.98
CA VAL A 267 7.88 5.83 2.62
C VAL A 267 8.43 4.53 2.09
N GLY A 268 9.19 3.84 2.93
CA GLY A 268 9.73 2.50 2.69
C GLY A 268 8.70 1.40 2.90
N GLY A 269 9.16 0.15 2.88
CA GLY A 269 8.27 -0.99 2.89
C GLY A 269 8.66 -2.10 3.87
N THR A 270 7.64 -2.72 4.47
CA THR A 270 7.80 -3.85 5.39
C THR A 270 7.02 -5.08 4.95
N THR A 271 7.45 -6.24 5.44
CA THR A 271 6.67 -7.49 5.50
C THR A 271 5.95 -7.51 6.83
N LEU A 272 4.64 -7.27 6.84
CA LEU A 272 3.79 -7.28 8.04
C LEU A 272 3.26 -8.69 8.30
N THR A 273 3.45 -9.23 9.51
CA THR A 273 3.00 -10.58 9.86
C THR A 273 2.19 -10.56 11.15
N LYS A 274 1.01 -11.21 11.15
CA LYS A 274 0.23 -11.43 12.38
C LYS A 274 1.03 -12.32 13.35
N ALA A 275 1.11 -11.89 14.61
CA ALA A 275 1.89 -12.56 15.65
C ALA A 275 1.14 -12.53 16.98
N ALA A 276 0.24 -13.50 17.18
CA ALA A 276 -0.67 -13.56 18.34
C ALA A 276 0.05 -13.55 19.72
N GLY A 277 1.34 -13.90 19.78
CA GLY A 277 2.14 -13.87 21.00
C GLY A 277 2.75 -12.53 21.36
N THR A 278 2.58 -11.50 20.52
CA THR A 278 3.11 -10.17 20.77
C THR A 278 2.02 -9.20 21.27
N THR A 279 2.40 -8.22 22.06
CA THR A 279 1.45 -7.20 22.57
C THR A 279 0.78 -6.43 21.42
N ARG A 280 1.49 -6.21 20.33
CA ARG A 280 0.98 -5.55 19.12
C ARG A 280 0.05 -6.44 18.29
N GLY A 281 0.17 -7.78 18.43
CA GLY A 281 -0.50 -8.75 17.56
C GLY A 281 0.14 -8.88 16.16
N PHE A 282 1.22 -8.15 15.89
CA PHE A 282 1.95 -8.12 14.62
C PHE A 282 3.45 -8.00 14.85
N THR A 283 4.22 -8.45 13.86
CA THR A 283 5.66 -8.20 13.72
C THR A 283 5.94 -7.69 12.31
N GLU A 284 7.07 -6.99 12.15
CA GLU A 284 7.51 -6.49 10.84
C GLU A 284 8.99 -6.75 10.61
N THR A 285 9.33 -6.97 9.35
CA THR A 285 10.71 -6.99 8.85
C THR A 285 10.79 -6.10 7.62
N ALA A 286 11.97 -5.57 7.29
CA ALA A 286 12.15 -4.83 6.05
C ALA A 286 11.80 -5.73 4.85
N TRP A 287 10.99 -5.19 3.92
CA TRP A 287 10.69 -5.86 2.67
C TRP A 287 11.89 -5.75 1.71
N SER A 288 12.24 -6.85 1.06
CA SER A 288 13.41 -6.89 0.16
C SER A 288 13.27 -6.01 -1.08
N GLY A 289 12.04 -5.64 -1.45
CA GLY A 289 11.77 -4.73 -2.57
C GLY A 289 11.83 -3.24 -2.20
N ALA A 290 11.74 -2.86 -0.92
CA ALA A 290 11.68 -1.46 -0.52
C ALA A 290 12.91 -0.66 -1.00
N GLY A 291 12.69 0.52 -1.60
CA GLY A 291 13.73 1.43 -2.02
C GLY A 291 14.45 2.09 -0.84
N SER A 292 15.77 2.24 -0.91
CA SER A 292 16.58 2.94 0.09
C SER A 292 17.92 3.37 -0.45
N GLY A 293 18.61 4.29 0.23
CA GLY A 293 19.97 4.68 -0.11
C GLY A 293 20.21 6.19 -0.07
N CYS A 294 21.30 6.61 -0.67
CA CYS A 294 21.73 8.01 -0.70
C CYS A 294 21.33 8.67 -2.02
N SER A 295 20.64 9.81 -1.96
CA SER A 295 20.47 10.68 -3.12
C SER A 295 21.84 11.08 -3.69
N THR A 296 21.92 11.13 -5.00
CA THR A 296 23.07 11.70 -5.72
C THR A 296 22.86 13.17 -6.06
N VAL A 297 21.65 13.67 -5.88
CA VAL A 297 21.20 15.00 -6.32
C VAL A 297 20.92 15.92 -5.13
N TYR A 298 20.07 15.51 -4.20
CA TYR A 298 19.47 16.39 -3.19
C TYR A 298 20.27 16.47 -1.90
N ALA A 299 20.39 17.68 -1.36
CA ALA A 299 21.07 17.91 -0.09
C ALA A 299 20.36 17.21 1.07
N LYS A 300 21.15 16.74 2.05
CA LYS A 300 20.61 16.18 3.28
C LYS A 300 19.91 17.29 4.10
N PRO A 301 18.63 17.13 4.43
CA PRO A 301 17.95 18.08 5.29
C PRO A 301 18.53 18.04 6.71
N THR A 302 18.46 19.16 7.41
CA THR A 302 19.10 19.34 8.73
C THR A 302 18.53 18.42 9.82
N TRP A 303 17.35 17.89 9.63
CA TRP A 303 16.71 16.97 10.56
C TRP A 303 17.17 15.52 10.40
N GLN A 304 17.71 15.11 9.23
CA GLN A 304 18.38 13.81 9.07
C GLN A 304 19.77 13.85 9.71
N LYS A 305 20.07 12.87 10.57
CA LYS A 305 21.32 12.81 11.35
C LYS A 305 22.19 11.59 11.05
N ASP A 306 21.75 10.69 10.18
CA ASP A 306 22.54 9.56 9.73
C ASP A 306 23.80 10.02 9.02
N THR A 307 24.89 9.26 9.14
CA THR A 307 26.22 9.65 8.68
C THR A 307 26.71 8.92 7.44
N GLY A 308 26.01 7.87 7.00
CA GLY A 308 26.41 7.05 5.86
C GLY A 308 26.16 7.68 4.49
N CYS A 309 25.31 8.72 4.42
CA CYS A 309 25.07 9.48 3.21
C CYS A 309 25.52 10.93 3.39
N ALA A 310 26.21 11.47 2.41
CA ALA A 310 26.53 12.91 2.37
C ALA A 310 25.34 13.78 1.97
N LYS A 311 24.35 13.19 1.29
CA LYS A 311 23.13 13.83 0.80
C LYS A 311 21.89 13.17 1.42
N ARG A 312 20.68 13.55 0.98
CA ARG A 312 19.40 13.02 1.42
C ARG A 312 19.41 11.49 1.47
N THR A 313 18.96 10.90 2.57
CA THR A 313 18.86 9.45 2.76
C THR A 313 17.39 9.02 2.70
N VAL A 314 17.09 7.96 1.98
CA VAL A 314 15.75 7.35 1.81
C VAL A 314 15.77 5.98 2.51
N ALA A 315 14.72 5.60 3.30
CA ALA A 315 13.42 6.22 3.55
C ALA A 315 13.40 7.01 4.86
N ASP A 316 12.24 7.63 5.20
CA ASP A 316 12.02 8.30 6.49
C ASP A 316 11.21 7.43 7.46
N VAL A 317 10.15 6.80 6.96
CA VAL A 317 9.25 5.88 7.65
C VAL A 317 8.86 4.76 6.71
N SER A 318 8.10 3.78 7.20
CA SER A 318 7.62 2.66 6.39
C SER A 318 6.22 2.19 6.81
N ALA A 319 5.62 1.35 5.98
CA ALA A 319 4.45 0.55 6.30
C ALA A 319 4.47 -0.74 5.46
N VAL A 320 3.44 -1.59 5.61
CA VAL A 320 3.33 -2.84 4.84
C VAL A 320 3.44 -2.58 3.33
N ALA A 321 4.28 -3.38 2.67
CA ALA A 321 4.54 -3.29 1.24
C ALA A 321 4.75 -4.65 0.57
N ASP A 322 5.16 -5.69 1.31
CA ASP A 322 5.43 -7.01 0.74
C ASP A 322 4.15 -7.63 0.14
N PRO A 323 4.12 -7.93 -1.18
CA PRO A 323 2.96 -8.58 -1.81
C PRO A 323 2.58 -9.93 -1.17
N ASN A 324 3.54 -10.63 -0.55
CA ASN A 324 3.27 -11.88 0.18
C ASN A 324 2.46 -11.66 1.47
N THR A 325 2.43 -10.45 1.97
CA THR A 325 1.62 -10.00 3.10
C THR A 325 0.74 -8.79 2.70
N GLY A 326 0.27 -8.82 1.47
CA GLY A 326 -0.40 -7.71 0.81
C GLY A 326 -1.76 -7.35 1.37
N VAL A 327 -2.34 -6.32 0.80
CA VAL A 327 -3.60 -5.69 1.22
C VAL A 327 -4.74 -6.00 0.25
N ALA A 328 -5.97 -6.01 0.75
CA ALA A 328 -7.15 -6.14 -0.08
C ALA A 328 -7.45 -4.82 -0.82
N VAL A 329 -7.70 -4.91 -2.12
CA VAL A 329 -8.06 -3.78 -2.99
C VAL A 329 -9.18 -4.18 -3.92
N PHE A 330 -10.12 -3.27 -4.19
CA PHE A 330 -11.13 -3.47 -5.22
C PHE A 330 -10.88 -2.55 -6.41
N GLY A 331 -10.55 -3.13 -7.56
CA GLY A 331 -10.18 -2.34 -8.73
C GLY A 331 -10.07 -3.16 -10.00
N PRO A 332 -9.56 -2.59 -11.10
CA PRO A 332 -9.50 -3.20 -12.41
C PRO A 332 -8.74 -4.53 -12.39
N SER A 333 -9.40 -5.59 -12.83
CA SER A 333 -8.81 -6.95 -12.82
C SER A 333 -7.82 -7.21 -13.95
N GLY A 334 -7.58 -6.25 -14.84
CA GLY A 334 -6.79 -6.45 -16.06
C GLY A 334 -7.51 -7.26 -17.13
N ARG A 335 -8.78 -7.60 -16.94
CA ARG A 335 -9.61 -8.38 -17.87
C ARG A 335 -10.78 -7.54 -18.39
N GLY A 336 -10.55 -6.78 -19.46
CA GLY A 336 -11.55 -5.83 -19.97
C GLY A 336 -11.86 -4.73 -18.92
N ASN A 337 -13.11 -4.23 -18.92
CA ASN A 337 -13.55 -3.17 -17.99
C ASN A 337 -14.17 -3.73 -16.69
N ARG A 338 -13.65 -4.87 -16.17
CA ARG A 338 -14.19 -5.51 -14.97
C ARG A 338 -13.28 -5.23 -13.77
N SER A 339 -13.89 -4.81 -12.68
CA SER A 339 -13.24 -4.73 -11.38
C SER A 339 -13.45 -6.02 -10.59
N ALA A 340 -12.52 -6.33 -9.68
CA ALA A 340 -12.53 -7.49 -8.80
C ALA A 340 -11.75 -7.19 -7.52
N TRP A 341 -11.88 -8.07 -6.54
CA TRP A 341 -11.00 -8.08 -5.38
C TRP A 341 -9.64 -8.64 -5.79
N LEU A 342 -8.60 -7.90 -5.45
CA LEU A 342 -7.21 -8.19 -5.77
C LEU A 342 -6.38 -8.07 -4.49
N VAL A 343 -5.15 -8.59 -4.52
CA VAL A 343 -4.17 -8.42 -3.45
C VAL A 343 -2.99 -7.65 -4.01
N PHE A 344 -2.64 -6.57 -3.34
CA PHE A 344 -1.54 -5.71 -3.74
C PHE A 344 -0.45 -5.64 -2.69
N GLY A 345 0.77 -5.40 -3.16
CA GLY A 345 1.93 -4.95 -2.42
C GLY A 345 2.63 -3.83 -3.16
N GLY A 346 3.87 -3.57 -2.78
CA GLY A 346 4.67 -2.44 -3.24
C GLY A 346 4.69 -1.30 -2.25
N THR A 347 5.65 -0.40 -2.36
CA THR A 347 5.70 0.82 -1.54
C THR A 347 4.54 1.78 -1.85
N SER A 348 3.80 1.52 -2.94
CA SER A 348 2.50 2.10 -3.25
C SER A 348 1.39 1.78 -2.25
N VAL A 349 1.48 0.68 -1.50
CA VAL A 349 0.60 0.43 -0.35
C VAL A 349 0.95 1.37 0.80
N ALA A 350 2.25 1.51 1.07
CA ALA A 350 2.76 2.22 2.22
C ALA A 350 2.55 3.74 2.13
N ALA A 351 2.74 4.35 0.95
CA ALA A 351 2.66 5.80 0.79
C ALA A 351 1.26 6.39 1.10
N PRO A 352 0.14 5.89 0.53
CA PRO A 352 -1.21 6.36 0.84
C PRO A 352 -1.65 5.96 2.26
N LEU A 353 -1.12 4.87 2.80
CA LEU A 353 -1.35 4.47 4.19
C LEU A 353 -0.77 5.53 5.14
N ILE A 354 0.49 5.94 4.94
CA ILE A 354 1.13 7.02 5.72
C ILE A 354 0.42 8.37 5.46
N ALA A 355 -0.02 8.65 4.24
CA ALA A 355 -0.86 9.81 3.95
C ALA A 355 -2.15 9.81 4.79
N GLY A 356 -2.79 8.64 4.91
CA GLY A 356 -3.94 8.45 5.79
C GLY A 356 -3.62 8.73 7.26
N VAL A 357 -2.43 8.33 7.75
CA VAL A 357 -2.00 8.61 9.13
C VAL A 357 -1.84 10.11 9.38
N TYR A 358 -1.22 10.84 8.45
CA TYR A 358 -1.16 12.30 8.49
C TYR A 358 -2.58 12.91 8.48
N GLY A 359 -3.46 12.39 7.63
CA GLY A 359 -4.85 12.86 7.55
C GLY A 359 -5.65 12.63 8.83
N VAL A 360 -5.44 11.51 9.54
CA VAL A 360 -6.08 11.28 10.86
C VAL A 360 -5.54 12.23 11.92
N ASN A 361 -4.25 12.54 11.88
CA ASN A 361 -3.63 13.47 12.84
C ASN A 361 -4.08 14.91 12.58
N ASP A 362 -4.16 15.33 11.33
CA ASP A 362 -4.64 16.65 10.87
C ASP A 362 -4.05 17.84 11.63
N THR A 363 -2.76 17.77 11.93
CA THR A 363 -2.01 18.85 12.58
C THR A 363 -1.01 19.46 11.61
N ALA A 364 -0.43 20.61 11.98
CA ALA A 364 0.62 21.22 11.18
C ALA A 364 1.79 20.25 10.96
N VAL A 365 2.39 20.29 9.78
CA VAL A 365 3.50 19.43 9.39
C VAL A 365 4.69 20.26 8.92
N ASN A 366 5.88 19.69 9.02
CA ASN A 366 7.10 20.32 8.54
C ASN A 366 7.89 19.34 7.68
N PHE A 367 7.39 19.11 6.48
CA PHE A 367 7.91 18.12 5.53
C PHE A 367 8.04 16.71 6.16
N GLY A 368 9.08 15.95 5.83
CA GLY A 368 9.37 14.65 6.42
C GLY A 368 10.03 14.70 7.81
N SER A 369 10.09 15.85 8.48
CA SER A 369 10.85 16.01 9.75
C SER A 369 10.12 15.52 10.99
N ASP A 370 8.78 15.45 10.94
CA ASP A 370 7.96 15.18 12.13
C ASP A 370 8.24 13.81 12.76
N PRO A 371 8.38 12.69 12.01
CA PRO A 371 8.74 11.41 12.58
C PRO A 371 10.09 11.42 13.33
N TYR A 372 11.03 12.26 12.90
CA TYR A 372 12.36 12.38 13.56
C TYR A 372 12.30 13.03 14.95
N ARG A 373 11.23 13.77 15.26
CA ARG A 373 10.99 14.37 16.58
C ARG A 373 10.28 13.43 17.54
N HIS A 374 9.59 12.43 17.02
CA HIS A 374 8.66 11.59 17.75
C HIS A 374 8.94 10.08 17.59
N THR A 375 10.19 9.69 17.51
CA THR A 375 10.63 8.30 17.26
C THR A 375 10.03 7.28 18.24
N ALA A 376 9.73 7.66 19.48
CA ALA A 376 9.08 6.81 20.48
C ALA A 376 7.64 6.39 20.08
N ASN A 377 7.03 7.12 19.14
CA ASN A 377 5.70 6.86 18.59
C ASN A 377 5.74 6.11 17.25
N LEU A 378 6.84 5.41 17.00
CA LEU A 378 7.02 4.50 15.87
C LEU A 378 7.37 3.09 16.39
N ASN A 379 7.05 2.08 15.62
CA ASN A 379 7.51 0.72 15.84
C ASN A 379 8.82 0.56 15.06
N ASP A 380 9.92 0.44 15.76
CA ASP A 380 11.24 0.22 15.16
C ASP A 380 11.30 -1.17 14.50
N VAL A 381 11.77 -1.24 13.25
CA VAL A 381 11.90 -2.47 12.47
C VAL A 381 13.37 -2.84 12.41
N THR A 382 13.78 -3.89 13.11
CA THR A 382 15.19 -4.19 13.39
C THR A 382 15.74 -5.41 12.65
N SER A 383 15.01 -5.91 11.64
CA SER A 383 15.41 -7.10 10.87
C SER A 383 14.93 -7.05 9.43
N GLY A 384 15.60 -7.79 8.57
CA GLY A 384 15.35 -7.80 7.12
C GLY A 384 16.39 -6.99 6.35
N THR A 385 16.35 -7.12 5.03
CA THR A 385 17.28 -6.43 4.12
C THR A 385 16.64 -6.26 2.75
N ASN A 386 16.94 -5.16 2.07
CA ASN A 386 16.51 -4.87 0.71
C ASN A 386 17.65 -4.94 -0.33
N GLY A 387 18.82 -5.46 0.06
CA GLY A 387 19.94 -5.63 -0.86
C GLY A 387 21.28 -5.71 -0.16
N ARG A 388 22.32 -5.37 -0.91
CA ARG A 388 23.70 -5.31 -0.42
C ARG A 388 24.27 -3.92 -0.66
N CYS A 389 24.88 -3.35 0.35
CA CYS A 389 25.48 -2.02 0.30
C CYS A 389 26.74 -1.94 1.17
N THR A 390 27.58 -0.95 0.91
CA THR A 390 28.84 -0.76 1.65
C THR A 390 28.59 -0.31 3.09
N VAL A 391 27.57 0.50 3.32
CA VAL A 391 27.16 1.00 4.63
C VAL A 391 25.92 0.22 5.07
N SER A 392 26.08 -0.75 5.94
CA SER A 392 25.10 -1.80 6.25
C SER A 392 23.70 -1.28 6.52
N TYR A 393 23.53 -0.27 7.38
CA TYR A 393 22.20 0.24 7.74
C TYR A 393 21.43 0.89 6.56
N LEU A 394 22.09 1.19 5.45
CA LEU A 394 21.40 1.71 4.25
C LEU A 394 20.62 0.64 3.48
N CYS A 395 20.87 -0.64 3.74
CA CYS A 395 20.17 -1.75 3.09
C CYS A 395 19.77 -2.89 4.04
N THR A 396 20.04 -2.75 5.34
CA THR A 396 19.69 -3.74 6.36
C THR A 396 19.02 -3.04 7.53
N ALA A 397 17.85 -3.53 7.94
CA ALA A 397 17.14 -3.00 9.09
C ALA A 397 17.94 -3.25 10.39
N VAL A 398 18.08 -2.20 11.18
CA VAL A 398 18.80 -2.19 12.46
C VAL A 398 18.01 -1.38 13.49
N ALA A 399 18.41 -1.45 14.76
CA ALA A 399 17.79 -0.60 15.79
C ALA A 399 18.00 0.89 15.49
N GLY A 400 16.93 1.66 15.56
CA GLY A 400 16.89 3.08 15.23
C GLY A 400 16.67 3.35 13.75
N TYR A 401 17.42 4.29 13.17
CA TYR A 401 17.27 4.63 11.76
C TYR A 401 18.01 3.65 10.84
N ASP A 402 17.31 3.19 9.80
CA ASP A 402 17.89 2.45 8.69
C ASP A 402 17.27 2.86 7.33
N GLY A 403 17.93 2.46 6.23
CA GLY A 403 17.47 2.83 4.89
C GLY A 403 16.10 2.23 4.52
N PRO A 404 15.92 0.89 4.57
CA PRO A 404 14.70 0.23 4.10
C PRO A 404 13.42 0.65 4.81
N THR A 405 13.50 0.95 6.12
CA THR A 405 12.32 1.19 6.96
C THR A 405 12.30 2.57 7.63
N GLY A 406 13.35 3.38 7.38
CA GLY A 406 13.48 4.69 8.01
C GLY A 406 13.55 4.58 9.54
N LEU A 407 12.71 5.33 10.21
CA LEU A 407 12.53 5.31 11.67
C LEU A 407 11.55 4.22 12.15
N GLY A 408 10.97 3.47 11.22
CA GLY A 408 9.98 2.43 11.50
C GLY A 408 8.57 2.74 11.02
N THR A 409 7.58 2.02 11.56
CA THR A 409 6.18 2.07 11.15
C THR A 409 5.30 2.77 12.19
N PRO A 410 4.09 3.27 11.83
CA PRO A 410 3.27 4.02 12.76
C PRO A 410 2.92 3.25 14.05
N LYS A 411 2.93 3.96 15.18
CA LYS A 411 2.40 3.53 16.47
C LYS A 411 1.44 4.61 16.97
N GLY A 412 0.25 4.65 16.40
CA GLY A 412 -0.66 5.79 16.47
C GLY A 412 -0.27 6.89 15.48
N VAL A 413 -0.84 8.07 15.64
CA VAL A 413 -0.68 9.20 14.71
C VAL A 413 0.34 10.25 15.18
N THR A 414 0.77 10.21 16.43
CA THR A 414 1.54 11.27 17.08
C THR A 414 2.88 11.59 16.41
N ALA A 415 3.47 10.61 15.70
CA ALA A 415 4.73 10.85 14.98
C ALA A 415 4.55 11.66 13.68
N PHE A 416 3.34 11.96 13.25
CA PHE A 416 3.02 12.51 11.94
C PHE A 416 2.42 13.93 12.02
N GLY A 417 3.03 14.81 12.80
CA GLY A 417 2.68 16.22 12.94
C GLY A 417 3.24 16.83 14.23
N PHE A 418 2.95 18.13 14.47
CA PHE A 418 3.39 18.86 15.65
C PHE A 418 2.55 18.53 16.90
#